data_11d6c0af23fc2f14a95f37a37cca7ca8
#
_entry.id   11d6c0af23fc2f14a95f37a37cca7ca8
#
_cell.length_a   1.000
_cell.length_b   1.000
_cell.length_c   1.000
_cell.angle_alpha   90.00
_cell.angle_beta   90.00
_cell.angle_gamma   90.00
#
_symmetry.space_group_name_H-M   'P 1'
#
loop_
_entity.id
_entity.type
_entity.pdbx_description
1 polymer ?
#
loop_
_entity_poly.entity_id
_entity_poly.type
_entity_poly.pdbx_seq_one_letter_code
_entity_poly.pdbx_strand_id
1 'polypeptide(L)'
;MLFEKTDGKCYFSHSSANLTQKYLSLQKNMLRLLSFLFHHAKNLLISAFFCNFATIMIQSLIYILMKRIFFFLAFLISFSMSFAQTSRKFVLPNSTDGQSEITVYLPENPSGRAVVCCPGGGYTHLAMDHEGHDWAPFFNSRGIALAVLKYRMPNGDRNIPMSDAFQAIQTLRDSADVWNLNPYDIGIMGSSAGGHLASTVSTHADAAVRPNFTILFYPVVSMNERDSHKGSCVGFLGEQRSDKNLVREFSNFNAVRRHLTPPCIIMLSSDDGVVPPPTNGVAYYNAMVNQGNYCALYTYPSGGHGWGSRPSFKYHQLMESELSTWLENLPSPKKDAIRVACIGNSITDGSGIYAADTHGYPARLQQKLGANYNVKNFGVGARTLLNKGDHPYMNELAWRDALAFNPNIVIIKLGTNDSKTDNWVHKDEFRQDYQQMIDALRALPSKPTIYLCTPIPAFKTQWTITDSVITNEVIPAIQKVAKKNKLQVIDLHTLFKNDDKKQIQSDGIHPNDAGATQMANIIFDFLKAK
;
A
#
# COMPACT_ATOMS: atom_id res chain seq x y z
N MET A 1 33.72 23.16 13.15
CA MET A 1 34.25 22.27 12.10
C MET A 1 35.76 22.46 12.03
N LEU A 2 36.50 21.54 12.59
CA LEU A 2 37.92 21.27 12.30
C LEU A 2 38.19 19.87 12.84
N PHE A 3 38.51 18.96 11.93
CA PHE A 3 38.91 17.59 12.24
C PHE A 3 40.41 17.57 12.46
N GLU A 4 40.85 17.07 13.59
CA GLU A 4 42.20 16.54 13.74
C GLU A 4 42.11 15.07 14.18
N LYS A 5 42.80 14.23 13.45
CA LYS A 5 42.85 12.79 13.57
C LYS A 5 44.20 12.42 14.18
N THR A 6 44.20 11.94 15.43
CA THR A 6 45.31 11.12 15.94
C THR A 6 44.76 10.09 16.94
N ASP A 7 45.16 8.84 16.68
CA ASP A 7 45.17 7.70 17.61
C ASP A 7 43.85 7.20 18.23
N GLY A 8 43.09 6.45 17.47
CA GLY A 8 42.55 5.14 17.85
C GLY A 8 41.59 5.01 19.04
N LYS A 9 41.02 6.11 19.61
CA LYS A 9 39.96 6.00 20.64
C LYS A 9 38.99 7.16 20.54
N CYS A 10 37.71 6.86 20.23
CA CYS A 10 36.64 7.84 20.32
C CYS A 10 36.28 8.12 21.76
N TYR A 11 36.60 9.32 22.25
CA TYR A 11 36.04 9.85 23.49
C TYR A 11 34.87 10.77 23.15
N PHE A 12 33.67 10.37 23.56
CA PHE A 12 32.56 11.29 23.70
C PHE A 12 32.83 12.19 24.92
N SER A 13 33.18 13.44 24.73
CA SER A 13 33.38 14.38 25.82
C SER A 13 32.59 15.67 25.63
N HIS A 14 31.78 15.95 26.62
CA HIS A 14 31.57 17.30 27.16
C HIS A 14 30.56 18.27 26.54
N SER A 15 29.61 17.85 25.66
CA SER A 15 28.53 18.81 25.31
C SER A 15 27.24 18.60 26.11
N SER A 16 26.93 17.37 26.51
CA SER A 16 25.70 17.06 27.26
C SER A 16 25.73 17.53 28.73
N ALA A 17 26.89 17.47 29.39
CA ALA A 17 27.00 17.92 30.77
C ALA A 17 26.82 19.45 30.91
N ASN A 18 27.29 20.23 29.94
CA ASN A 18 27.13 21.69 29.95
C ASN A 18 25.69 22.14 29.67
N LEU A 19 24.93 21.40 28.85
CA LEU A 19 23.50 21.67 28.61
C LEU A 19 22.66 21.32 29.84
N THR A 20 22.93 20.20 30.48
CA THR A 20 22.20 19.75 31.68
C THR A 20 22.48 20.69 32.87
N GLN A 21 23.74 21.18 33.00
CA GLN A 21 24.10 22.13 34.04
C GLN A 21 23.49 23.53 33.82
N LYS A 22 23.42 23.99 32.56
CA LYS A 22 22.67 25.22 32.19
C LYS A 22 21.18 25.08 32.44
N TYR A 23 20.61 23.92 32.15
CA TYR A 23 19.18 23.64 32.36
C TYR A 23 18.83 23.62 33.86
N LEU A 24 19.65 22.97 34.69
CA LEU A 24 19.51 22.97 36.14
C LEU A 24 19.72 24.37 36.77
N SER A 25 20.63 25.19 36.20
CA SER A 25 20.84 26.57 36.60
C SER A 25 19.62 27.45 36.26
N LEU A 26 19.04 27.29 35.07
CA LEU A 26 17.80 27.98 34.67
C LEU A 26 16.61 27.60 35.55
N GLN A 27 16.44 26.30 35.86
CA GLN A 27 15.40 25.84 36.79
C GLN A 27 15.56 26.42 38.21
N LYS A 28 16.79 26.47 38.74
CA LYS A 28 17.06 27.10 40.05
C LYS A 28 16.78 28.60 40.06
N ASN A 29 17.11 29.28 38.97
CA ASN A 29 16.85 30.72 38.85
C ASN A 29 15.35 31.03 38.71
N MET A 30 14.62 30.18 37.99
CA MET A 30 13.16 30.28 37.85
C MET A 30 12.45 30.03 39.17
N LEU A 31 12.88 29.02 39.96
CA LEU A 31 12.35 28.77 41.30
C LEU A 31 12.65 29.90 42.28
N ARG A 32 13.84 30.53 42.17
CA ARG A 32 14.16 31.75 42.98
C ARG A 32 13.32 32.94 42.58
N LEU A 33 13.05 33.14 41.30
CA LEU A 33 12.17 34.19 40.80
C LEU A 33 10.72 34.01 41.29
N LEU A 34 10.21 32.77 41.23
CA LEU A 34 8.89 32.41 41.73
C LEU A 34 8.81 32.61 43.26
N SER A 35 9.84 32.24 44.02
CA SER A 35 9.89 32.46 45.47
C SER A 35 9.96 33.95 45.81
N PHE A 36 10.70 34.75 45.04
CA PHE A 36 10.78 36.20 45.20
C PHE A 36 9.41 36.88 44.92
N LEU A 37 8.74 36.47 43.83
CA LEU A 37 7.43 36.99 43.48
C LEU A 37 6.36 36.60 44.52
N PHE A 38 6.44 35.38 45.08
CA PHE A 38 5.56 34.94 46.15
C PHE A 38 5.75 35.70 47.45
N HIS A 39 7.01 36.01 47.81
CA HIS A 39 7.36 36.79 49.01
C HIS A 39 6.89 38.25 48.89
N HIS A 40 7.03 38.88 47.72
CA HIS A 40 6.55 40.25 47.47
C HIS A 40 5.04 40.33 47.38
N ALA A 41 4.36 39.34 46.83
CA ALA A 41 2.90 39.25 46.80
C ALA A 41 2.32 39.12 48.23
N LYS A 42 3.00 38.36 49.12
CA LYS A 42 2.60 38.23 50.54
C LYS A 42 2.73 39.51 51.33
N ASN A 43 3.73 40.33 51.05
CA ASN A 43 3.96 41.65 51.72
C ASN A 43 3.00 42.72 51.18
N LEU A 44 2.56 42.65 49.93
CA LEU A 44 1.54 43.53 49.36
C LEU A 44 0.14 43.25 49.90
N LEU A 45 -0.16 42.01 50.30
CA LEU A 45 -1.44 41.62 50.90
C LEU A 45 -1.65 42.15 52.32
N ILE A 46 -0.60 42.56 53.03
CA ILE A 46 -0.67 43.09 54.39
C ILE A 46 -0.99 44.60 54.42
N SER A 47 -0.80 45.33 53.30
CA SER A 47 -1.09 46.77 53.22
C SER A 47 -2.41 47.13 52.57
N ALA A 48 -3.23 46.13 52.17
CA ALA A 48 -4.43 46.37 51.37
C ALA A 48 -5.74 46.31 52.17
N PHE A 49 -5.88 47.20 53.14
CA PHE A 49 -7.23 47.48 53.74
C PHE A 49 -8.01 48.56 52.96
N PHE A 50 -7.42 49.11 51.90
CA PHE A 50 -8.05 50.16 51.07
C PHE A 50 -7.92 49.82 49.57
N CYS A 51 -8.87 49.14 49.01
CA CYS A 51 -9.36 49.15 47.61
C CYS A 51 -9.83 47.79 47.13
N ASN A 52 -11.07 47.46 47.29
CA ASN A 52 -11.72 46.27 46.73
C ASN A 52 -11.57 46.13 45.22
N PHE A 53 -11.38 47.23 44.49
CA PHE A 53 -11.21 47.21 43.02
C PHE A 53 -9.82 46.78 42.60
N ALA A 54 -8.78 47.18 43.30
CA ALA A 54 -7.38 46.81 43.03
C ALA A 54 -7.15 45.31 43.27
N THR A 55 -7.80 44.74 44.31
CA THR A 55 -7.69 43.33 44.68
C THR A 55 -8.30 42.42 43.59
N ILE A 56 -9.44 42.80 43.00
CA ILE A 56 -10.07 42.04 41.91
C ILE A 56 -9.23 42.09 40.64
N MET A 57 -8.66 43.25 40.31
CA MET A 57 -7.76 43.41 39.16
C MET A 57 -6.48 42.58 39.30
N ILE A 58 -5.86 42.58 40.48
CA ILE A 58 -4.67 41.80 40.79
C ILE A 58 -4.97 40.30 40.74
N GLN A 59 -6.09 39.85 41.30
CA GLN A 59 -6.51 38.44 41.23
C GLN A 59 -6.79 38.00 39.78
N SER A 60 -7.43 38.86 38.98
CA SER A 60 -7.65 38.57 37.54
C SER A 60 -6.34 38.51 36.76
N LEU A 61 -5.40 39.39 37.07
CA LEU A 61 -4.08 39.42 36.43
C LEU A 61 -3.25 38.17 36.80
N ILE A 62 -3.28 37.80 38.09
CA ILE A 62 -2.62 36.57 38.57
C ILE A 62 -3.27 35.34 37.94
N TYR A 63 -4.59 35.28 37.80
CA TYR A 63 -5.31 34.18 37.16
C TYR A 63 -4.94 34.06 35.67
N ILE A 64 -4.87 35.18 34.94
CA ILE A 64 -4.45 35.23 33.53
C ILE A 64 -2.99 34.79 33.40
N LEU A 65 -2.10 35.26 34.29
CA LEU A 65 -0.69 34.90 34.30
C LEU A 65 -0.48 33.41 34.61
N MET A 66 -1.21 32.88 35.60
CA MET A 66 -1.21 31.46 35.96
C MET A 66 -1.69 30.59 34.78
N LYS A 67 -2.78 31.01 34.10
CA LYS A 67 -3.26 30.33 32.90
C LYS A 67 -2.24 30.33 31.78
N ARG A 68 -1.56 31.44 31.51
CA ARG A 68 -0.52 31.53 30.50
C ARG A 68 0.71 30.70 30.87
N ILE A 69 1.11 30.67 32.13
CA ILE A 69 2.21 29.82 32.63
C ILE A 69 1.81 28.33 32.53
N PHE A 70 0.59 27.98 32.85
CA PHE A 70 0.08 26.61 32.73
C PHE A 70 0.03 26.16 31.27
N PHE A 71 -0.46 27.00 30.35
CA PHE A 71 -0.44 26.71 28.91
C PHE A 71 0.98 26.62 28.37
N PHE A 72 1.91 27.47 28.83
CA PHE A 72 3.30 27.43 28.42
C PHE A 72 4.03 26.20 28.96
N LEU A 73 3.78 25.80 30.20
CA LEU A 73 4.27 24.54 30.78
C LEU A 73 3.67 23.31 30.12
N ALA A 74 2.37 23.32 29.82
CA ALA A 74 1.69 22.25 29.08
C ALA A 74 2.24 22.15 27.64
N PHE A 75 2.54 23.28 27.00
CA PHE A 75 3.19 23.33 25.68
C PHE A 75 4.63 22.84 25.74
N LEU A 76 5.41 23.22 26.77
CA LEU A 76 6.77 22.70 26.99
C LEU A 76 6.78 21.19 27.32
N ILE A 77 5.80 20.70 28.06
CA ILE A 77 5.67 19.27 28.34
C ILE A 77 5.25 18.51 27.08
N SER A 78 4.33 19.02 26.26
CA SER A 78 3.98 18.40 24.98
C SER A 78 5.12 18.50 23.94
N PHE A 79 5.96 19.54 24.01
CA PHE A 79 7.13 19.68 23.13
C PHE A 79 8.33 18.81 23.59
N SER A 80 8.46 18.54 24.89
CA SER A 80 9.50 17.64 25.42
C SER A 80 9.12 16.15 25.31
N MET A 81 7.86 15.84 24.98
CA MET A 81 7.42 14.46 24.64
C MET A 81 7.57 14.12 23.15
N SER A 82 8.12 14.99 22.31
CA SER A 82 8.78 14.56 21.08
C SER A 82 10.03 13.76 21.46
N PHE A 83 9.86 12.55 21.95
CA PHE A 83 10.95 11.58 22.00
C PHE A 83 11.46 11.44 20.58
N ALA A 84 12.65 11.93 20.29
CA ALA A 84 13.38 11.55 19.11
C ALA A 84 13.40 10.00 19.13
N GLN A 85 12.63 9.38 18.24
CA GLN A 85 12.57 7.94 18.16
C GLN A 85 13.93 7.50 17.61
N THR A 86 14.80 7.00 18.47
CA THR A 86 16.08 6.43 18.03
C THR A 86 15.81 5.19 17.17
N SER A 87 16.62 5.00 16.14
CA SER A 87 16.55 3.78 15.33
C SER A 87 16.65 2.55 16.24
N ARG A 88 15.74 1.61 16.08
CA ARG A 88 15.65 0.41 16.95
C ARG A 88 15.82 -0.85 16.11
N LYS A 89 16.65 -1.77 16.63
CA LYS A 89 16.80 -3.12 16.10
C LYS A 89 16.38 -4.12 17.17
N PHE A 90 15.51 -5.07 16.80
CA PHE A 90 15.08 -6.15 17.68
C PHE A 90 14.64 -7.38 16.87
N VAL A 91 14.61 -8.53 17.52
CA VAL A 91 14.20 -9.81 16.91
C VAL A 91 12.90 -10.26 17.54
N LEU A 92 11.99 -10.77 16.70
CA LEU A 92 10.73 -11.37 17.13
C LEU A 92 10.60 -12.78 16.57
N PRO A 93 10.04 -13.73 17.33
CA PRO A 93 9.64 -15.02 16.79
C PRO A 93 8.54 -14.81 15.74
N ASN A 94 8.62 -15.55 14.65
CA ASN A 94 7.69 -15.45 13.52
C ASN A 94 6.92 -16.77 13.29
N SER A 95 7.29 -17.82 14.00
CA SER A 95 6.57 -19.09 14.03
C SER A 95 6.40 -19.59 15.47
N THR A 96 5.39 -20.42 15.70
CA THR A 96 5.08 -20.95 17.04
C THR A 96 6.17 -21.89 17.58
N ASP A 97 6.94 -22.51 16.69
CA ASP A 97 8.09 -23.37 17.03
C ASP A 97 9.39 -22.60 17.25
N GLY A 98 9.37 -21.27 17.05
CA GLY A 98 10.53 -20.38 17.20
C GLY A 98 11.64 -20.58 16.16
N GLN A 99 11.41 -21.36 15.10
CA GLN A 99 12.43 -21.58 14.06
C GLN A 99 12.45 -20.48 13.00
N SER A 100 11.33 -19.77 12.80
CA SER A 100 11.25 -18.57 11.98
C SER A 100 11.28 -17.32 12.85
N GLU A 101 12.06 -16.33 12.44
CA GLU A 101 12.26 -15.06 13.13
C GLU A 101 12.21 -13.89 12.16
N ILE A 102 11.79 -12.73 12.63
CA ILE A 102 12.00 -11.46 11.93
C ILE A 102 12.93 -10.55 12.73
N THR A 103 13.96 -10.01 12.07
CA THR A 103 14.77 -8.94 12.64
C THR A 103 14.23 -7.62 12.11
N VAL A 104 13.66 -6.81 12.99
CA VAL A 104 13.03 -5.53 12.63
C VAL A 104 14.01 -4.39 12.86
N TYR A 105 14.16 -3.53 11.85
CA TYR A 105 14.92 -2.29 11.88
C TYR A 105 13.94 -1.12 11.69
N LEU A 106 13.64 -0.41 12.77
CA LEU A 106 12.77 0.77 12.72
C LEU A 106 13.62 2.02 12.55
N PRO A 107 13.33 2.88 11.58
CA PRO A 107 14.05 4.14 11.38
C PRO A 107 13.77 5.14 12.51
N GLU A 108 14.67 6.09 12.70
CA GLU A 108 14.48 7.19 13.65
C GLU A 108 13.26 8.05 13.31
N ASN A 109 13.06 8.32 12.02
CA ASN A 109 11.94 9.11 11.51
C ASN A 109 11.10 8.25 10.53
N PRO A 110 10.10 7.49 11.00
CA PRO A 110 9.33 6.60 10.15
C PRO A 110 8.48 7.37 9.13
N SER A 111 8.57 6.97 7.85
CA SER A 111 7.66 7.44 6.80
C SER A 111 6.28 6.74 6.85
N GLY A 112 6.20 5.67 7.63
CA GLY A 112 5.08 4.72 7.65
C GLY A 112 5.27 3.52 6.73
N ARG A 113 6.12 3.61 5.69
CA ARG A 113 6.41 2.48 4.80
C ARG A 113 7.28 1.43 5.48
N ALA A 114 7.02 0.13 5.18
CA ALA A 114 7.83 -0.98 5.66
C ALA A 114 8.03 -2.04 4.58
N VAL A 115 9.09 -2.83 4.71
CA VAL A 115 9.45 -3.91 3.77
C VAL A 115 9.79 -5.18 4.55
N VAL A 116 9.15 -6.30 4.21
CA VAL A 116 9.59 -7.64 4.60
C VAL A 116 10.65 -8.09 3.61
N CYS A 117 11.84 -8.44 4.07
CA CYS A 117 12.96 -8.87 3.24
C CYS A 117 13.16 -10.37 3.35
N CYS A 118 13.09 -11.07 2.20
CA CYS A 118 13.30 -12.51 2.07
C CYS A 118 14.66 -12.75 1.41
N PRO A 119 15.73 -13.10 2.17
CA PRO A 119 17.03 -13.40 1.60
C PRO A 119 17.00 -14.63 0.69
N GLY A 120 17.91 -14.70 -0.29
CA GLY A 120 18.10 -15.88 -1.13
C GLY A 120 18.89 -16.99 -0.43
N GLY A 121 19.33 -17.95 -1.22
CA GLY A 121 20.09 -19.11 -0.75
C GLY A 121 19.56 -20.45 -1.27
N GLY A 122 18.83 -20.43 -2.39
CA GLY A 122 18.39 -21.63 -3.13
C GLY A 122 17.41 -22.52 -2.37
N TYR A 123 16.74 -22.01 -1.32
CA TYR A 123 15.93 -22.79 -0.37
C TYR A 123 16.69 -23.86 0.39
N THR A 124 18.01 -23.73 0.52
CA THR A 124 18.88 -24.61 1.30
C THR A 124 19.55 -23.91 2.48
N HIS A 125 19.72 -22.60 2.37
CA HIS A 125 20.25 -21.70 3.39
C HIS A 125 19.71 -20.29 3.16
N LEU A 126 20.13 -19.33 3.98
CA LEU A 126 19.75 -17.92 3.87
C LEU A 126 21.00 -17.03 3.80
N ALA A 127 21.07 -16.18 2.77
CA ALA A 127 22.10 -15.16 2.59
C ALA A 127 21.75 -13.92 3.45
N MET A 128 21.72 -14.07 4.78
CA MET A 128 21.16 -13.11 5.73
C MET A 128 21.83 -11.74 5.71
N ASP A 129 23.13 -11.67 5.39
CA ASP A 129 23.89 -10.43 5.43
C ASP A 129 23.53 -9.53 4.22
N HIS A 130 24.15 -9.76 3.06
CA HIS A 130 24.05 -8.90 1.88
C HIS A 130 22.72 -8.94 1.12
N GLU A 131 21.90 -9.96 1.35
CA GLU A 131 20.52 -10.04 0.82
C GLU A 131 19.46 -9.78 1.90
N GLY A 132 19.88 -9.46 3.13
CA GLY A 132 19.04 -9.23 4.28
C GLY A 132 19.44 -8.00 5.09
N HIS A 133 20.27 -8.20 6.12
CA HIS A 133 20.58 -7.19 7.13
C HIS A 133 21.28 -5.94 6.59
N ASP A 134 22.14 -6.09 5.59
CA ASP A 134 22.92 -4.97 5.01
C ASP A 134 22.05 -3.97 4.24
N TRP A 135 20.79 -4.30 3.96
CA TRP A 135 19.80 -3.38 3.41
C TRP A 135 19.25 -2.38 4.43
N ALA A 136 19.43 -2.60 5.75
CA ALA A 136 18.84 -1.75 6.77
C ALA A 136 19.26 -0.28 6.69
N PRO A 137 20.53 0.08 6.43
CA PRO A 137 20.94 1.48 6.27
C PRO A 137 20.25 2.18 5.08
N PHE A 138 20.09 1.47 3.95
CA PHE A 138 19.42 2.00 2.76
C PHE A 138 17.96 2.37 3.06
N PHE A 139 17.20 1.45 3.66
CA PHE A 139 15.79 1.67 3.96
C PHE A 139 15.59 2.67 5.12
N ASN A 140 16.33 2.52 6.22
CA ASN A 140 16.15 3.35 7.40
C ASN A 140 16.54 4.82 7.15
N SER A 141 17.56 5.09 6.32
CA SER A 141 17.90 6.48 5.93
C SER A 141 16.77 7.18 5.15
N ARG A 142 15.83 6.41 4.59
CA ARG A 142 14.64 6.88 3.87
C ARG A 142 13.36 6.83 4.70
N GLY A 143 13.49 6.59 6.01
CA GLY A 143 12.35 6.45 6.91
C GLY A 143 11.55 5.17 6.70
N ILE A 144 12.06 4.18 5.96
CA ILE A 144 11.38 2.92 5.67
C ILE A 144 11.84 1.86 6.68
N ALA A 145 10.90 1.21 7.35
CA ALA A 145 11.21 0.08 8.23
C ALA A 145 11.56 -1.16 7.41
N LEU A 146 12.53 -1.94 7.90
CA LEU A 146 12.93 -3.21 7.29
C LEU A 146 12.71 -4.35 8.28
N ALA A 147 12.04 -5.42 7.86
CA ALA A 147 11.90 -6.67 8.61
C ALA A 147 12.58 -7.81 7.83
N VAL A 148 13.77 -8.20 8.25
CA VAL A 148 14.51 -9.31 7.63
C VAL A 148 13.97 -10.62 8.14
N LEU A 149 13.41 -11.43 7.23
CA LEU A 149 12.77 -12.69 7.53
C LEU A 149 13.77 -13.85 7.44
N LYS A 150 14.02 -14.51 8.56
CA LYS A 150 14.67 -15.82 8.63
C LYS A 150 13.58 -16.88 8.45
N TYR A 151 13.19 -17.15 7.20
CA TYR A 151 12.17 -18.15 6.92
C TYR A 151 12.72 -19.56 7.00
N ARG A 152 11.85 -20.51 7.36
CA ARG A 152 12.18 -21.94 7.43
C ARG A 152 12.36 -22.51 6.02
N MET A 153 13.32 -23.43 5.90
CA MET A 153 13.53 -24.14 4.63
C MET A 153 12.34 -25.02 4.31
N PRO A 154 11.87 -25.00 3.05
CA PRO A 154 10.68 -25.75 2.66
C PRO A 154 10.87 -27.26 2.69
N ASN A 155 12.06 -27.76 2.35
CA ASN A 155 12.33 -29.20 2.27
C ASN A 155 11.24 -29.95 1.47
N GLY A 156 10.73 -29.33 0.41
CA GLY A 156 9.65 -29.83 -0.44
C GLY A 156 8.23 -29.42 -0.02
N ASP A 157 8.04 -28.87 1.16
CA ASP A 157 6.77 -28.28 1.60
C ASP A 157 6.80 -26.75 1.48
N ARG A 158 6.31 -26.27 0.35
CA ARG A 158 6.22 -24.83 0.02
C ARG A 158 5.39 -24.01 1.00
N ASN A 159 4.45 -24.65 1.73
CA ASN A 159 3.61 -23.93 2.69
C ASN A 159 4.42 -23.38 3.88
N ILE A 160 5.54 -24.00 4.22
CA ILE A 160 6.41 -23.58 5.33
C ILE A 160 6.92 -22.15 5.12
N PRO A 161 7.75 -21.85 4.09
CA PRO A 161 8.25 -20.48 3.88
C PRO A 161 7.14 -19.49 3.52
N MET A 162 6.07 -19.94 2.83
CA MET A 162 4.93 -19.07 2.53
C MET A 162 4.23 -18.61 3.81
N SER A 163 3.95 -19.52 4.74
CA SER A 163 3.34 -19.18 6.03
C SER A 163 4.20 -18.22 6.84
N ASP A 164 5.53 -18.39 6.82
CA ASP A 164 6.46 -17.48 7.48
C ASP A 164 6.41 -16.08 6.89
N ALA A 165 6.35 -15.97 5.56
CA ALA A 165 6.25 -14.67 4.89
C ALA A 165 4.89 -13.99 5.12
N PHE A 166 3.79 -14.77 5.14
CA PHE A 166 2.47 -14.25 5.49
C PHE A 166 2.43 -13.72 6.92
N GLN A 167 2.99 -14.49 7.87
CA GLN A 167 3.07 -14.08 9.27
C GLN A 167 3.91 -12.82 9.46
N ALA A 168 5.03 -12.68 8.75
CA ALA A 168 5.86 -11.47 8.81
C ALA A 168 5.09 -10.22 8.35
N ILE A 169 4.32 -10.29 7.25
CA ILE A 169 3.47 -9.18 6.79
C ILE A 169 2.37 -8.89 7.82
N GLN A 170 1.72 -9.94 8.36
CA GLN A 170 0.69 -9.79 9.38
C GLN A 170 1.24 -9.11 10.63
N THR A 171 2.41 -9.52 11.11
CA THR A 171 3.07 -8.92 12.28
C THR A 171 3.34 -7.43 12.09
N LEU A 172 3.81 -7.00 10.89
CA LEU A 172 3.99 -5.58 10.59
C LEU A 172 2.66 -4.82 10.58
N ARG A 173 1.59 -5.42 10.06
CA ARG A 173 0.25 -4.81 10.05
C ARG A 173 -0.34 -4.68 11.44
N ASP A 174 -0.25 -5.72 12.25
CA ASP A 174 -0.76 -5.73 13.64
C ASP A 174 0.01 -4.76 14.53
N SER A 175 1.30 -4.56 14.25
CA SER A 175 2.18 -3.64 14.98
C SER A 175 2.17 -2.21 14.43
N ALA A 176 1.37 -1.92 13.40
CA ALA A 176 1.43 -0.66 12.66
C ALA A 176 1.24 0.57 13.56
N ASP A 177 0.37 0.50 14.55
CA ASP A 177 0.15 1.61 15.50
C ASP A 177 1.34 1.83 16.42
N VAL A 178 1.91 0.74 16.97
CA VAL A 178 3.02 0.79 17.93
C VAL A 178 4.34 1.20 17.28
N TRP A 179 4.53 0.81 16.00
CA TRP A 179 5.77 1.08 15.25
C TRP A 179 5.65 2.29 14.32
N ASN A 180 4.53 2.99 14.36
CA ASN A 180 4.23 4.11 13.46
C ASN A 180 4.35 3.74 11.98
N LEU A 181 3.83 2.56 11.62
CA LEU A 181 3.75 2.09 10.25
C LEU A 181 2.37 2.36 9.64
N ASN A 182 2.30 2.30 8.33
CA ASN A 182 1.06 2.33 7.57
C ASN A 182 0.70 0.90 7.12
N PRO A 183 -0.36 0.28 7.62
CA PRO A 183 -0.72 -1.10 7.26
C PRO A 183 -1.08 -1.27 5.77
N TYR A 184 -1.31 -0.16 5.06
CA TYR A 184 -1.59 -0.11 3.62
C TYR A 184 -0.37 0.23 2.76
N ASP A 185 0.85 0.26 3.34
CA ASP A 185 2.11 0.54 2.64
C ASP A 185 3.23 -0.39 3.12
N ILE A 186 2.93 -1.69 3.18
CA ILE A 186 3.87 -2.75 3.55
C ILE A 186 4.22 -3.57 2.31
N GLY A 187 5.47 -3.50 1.89
CA GLY A 187 6.02 -4.23 0.76
C GLY A 187 6.70 -5.53 1.16
N ILE A 188 7.04 -6.31 0.13
CA ILE A 188 7.91 -7.48 0.25
C ILE A 188 9.10 -7.34 -0.71
N MET A 189 10.28 -7.74 -0.27
CA MET A 189 11.50 -7.77 -1.06
C MET A 189 12.08 -9.16 -1.04
N GLY A 190 12.70 -9.60 -2.13
CA GLY A 190 13.43 -10.85 -2.13
C GLY A 190 14.48 -10.94 -3.23
N SER A 191 15.53 -11.69 -2.93
CA SER A 191 16.65 -11.98 -3.83
C SER A 191 16.67 -13.46 -4.18
N SER A 192 16.98 -13.82 -5.46
CA SER A 192 17.14 -15.22 -5.86
C SER A 192 15.94 -16.12 -5.46
N ALA A 193 16.14 -17.16 -4.67
CA ALA A 193 15.07 -18.00 -4.11
C ALA A 193 14.13 -17.20 -3.17
N GLY A 194 14.65 -16.21 -2.43
CA GLY A 194 13.82 -15.27 -1.68
C GLY A 194 12.97 -14.38 -2.59
N GLY A 195 13.46 -14.06 -3.78
CA GLY A 195 12.68 -13.41 -4.85
C GLY A 195 11.54 -14.29 -5.36
N HIS A 196 11.74 -15.61 -5.42
CA HIS A 196 10.66 -16.56 -5.67
C HIS A 196 9.62 -16.49 -4.57
N LEU A 197 10.02 -16.56 -3.29
CA LEU A 197 9.10 -16.45 -2.16
C LEU A 197 8.34 -15.12 -2.19
N ALA A 198 9.02 -14.00 -2.39
CA ALA A 198 8.40 -12.68 -2.47
C ALA A 198 7.38 -12.57 -3.60
N SER A 199 7.71 -13.05 -4.81
CA SER A 199 6.78 -13.07 -5.95
C SER A 199 5.64 -14.07 -5.75
N THR A 200 5.87 -15.20 -5.05
CA THR A 200 4.80 -16.14 -4.67
C THR A 200 3.80 -15.48 -3.71
N VAL A 201 4.29 -14.81 -2.67
CA VAL A 201 3.43 -14.05 -1.75
C VAL A 201 2.62 -12.98 -2.50
N SER A 202 3.26 -12.28 -3.43
CA SER A 202 2.61 -11.21 -4.22
C SER A 202 1.48 -11.73 -5.13
N THR A 203 1.58 -12.96 -5.61
CA THR A 203 0.64 -13.54 -6.56
C THR A 203 -0.39 -14.49 -5.94
N HIS A 204 -0.07 -15.13 -4.81
CA HIS A 204 -0.91 -16.19 -4.22
C HIS A 204 -1.54 -15.80 -2.88
N ALA A 205 -1.02 -14.78 -2.18
CA ALA A 205 -1.56 -14.38 -0.89
C ALA A 205 -2.99 -13.85 -0.97
N ASP A 206 -3.78 -14.13 0.05
CA ASP A 206 -5.05 -13.45 0.27
C ASP A 206 -4.85 -11.96 0.58
N ALA A 207 -5.87 -11.16 0.37
CA ALA A 207 -5.81 -9.70 0.54
C ALA A 207 -5.28 -9.26 1.92
N ALA A 208 -5.56 -10.04 2.98
CA ALA A 208 -5.12 -9.74 4.34
C ALA A 208 -3.60 -9.70 4.50
N VAL A 209 -2.87 -10.55 3.76
CA VAL A 209 -1.40 -10.68 3.84
C VAL A 209 -0.70 -10.44 2.50
N ARG A 210 -1.44 -10.01 1.45
CA ARG A 210 -0.83 -9.60 0.19
C ARG A 210 -0.08 -8.29 0.39
N PRO A 211 1.21 -8.18 -0.03
CA PRO A 211 1.98 -6.95 0.10
C PRO A 211 1.39 -5.81 -0.74
N ASN A 212 1.75 -4.57 -0.42
CA ASN A 212 1.32 -3.41 -1.16
C ASN A 212 2.23 -3.08 -2.36
N PHE A 213 3.47 -3.57 -2.34
CA PHE A 213 4.43 -3.51 -3.43
C PHE A 213 5.50 -4.60 -3.31
N THR A 214 6.24 -4.86 -4.39
CA THR A 214 7.23 -5.95 -4.47
C THR A 214 8.56 -5.44 -5.04
N ILE A 215 9.68 -5.85 -4.43
CA ILE A 215 11.03 -5.55 -4.89
C ILE A 215 11.73 -6.89 -5.14
N LEU A 216 12.22 -7.11 -6.36
CA LEU A 216 12.84 -8.37 -6.77
C LEU A 216 14.25 -8.15 -7.29
N PHE A 217 15.21 -8.81 -6.68
CA PHE A 217 16.61 -8.85 -7.15
C PHE A 217 16.93 -10.22 -7.75
N TYR A 218 17.31 -10.24 -9.02
CA TYR A 218 17.64 -11.47 -9.77
C TYR A 218 16.80 -12.70 -9.34
N PRO A 219 15.45 -12.53 -9.32
CA PRO A 219 14.58 -13.50 -8.69
C PRO A 219 14.54 -14.81 -9.46
N VAL A 220 14.53 -15.94 -8.76
CA VAL A 220 13.90 -17.15 -9.28
C VAL A 220 12.41 -16.84 -9.44
N VAL A 221 11.81 -17.24 -10.56
CA VAL A 221 10.37 -17.06 -10.82
C VAL A 221 9.80 -18.33 -11.44
N SER A 222 10.54 -18.96 -12.36
CA SER A 222 10.14 -20.22 -12.95
C SER A 222 10.46 -21.39 -12.01
N MET A 223 9.52 -22.31 -11.87
CA MET A 223 9.74 -23.61 -11.21
C MET A 223 10.04 -24.74 -12.21
N ASN A 224 10.28 -24.41 -13.48
CA ASN A 224 10.77 -25.36 -14.47
C ASN A 224 12.30 -25.51 -14.34
N GLU A 225 12.77 -26.67 -13.92
CA GLU A 225 14.21 -26.96 -13.72
C GLU A 225 15.11 -26.73 -14.94
N ARG A 226 14.54 -26.73 -16.16
CA ARG A 226 15.30 -26.50 -17.40
C ARG A 226 15.59 -25.02 -17.63
N ASP A 227 14.75 -24.16 -17.08
CA ASP A 227 14.72 -22.72 -17.40
C ASP A 227 15.08 -21.87 -16.19
N SER A 228 15.43 -22.51 -15.04
CA SER A 228 15.60 -21.81 -13.76
C SER A 228 16.63 -22.52 -12.85
N HIS A 229 16.82 -22.00 -11.64
CA HIS A 229 17.71 -22.60 -10.65
C HIS A 229 17.13 -23.91 -10.10
N LYS A 230 17.69 -25.04 -10.54
CA LYS A 230 17.23 -26.39 -10.17
C LYS A 230 17.13 -26.60 -8.66
N GLY A 231 18.11 -26.12 -7.89
CA GLY A 231 18.10 -26.24 -6.43
C GLY A 231 16.87 -25.61 -5.78
N SER A 232 16.46 -24.45 -6.28
CA SER A 232 15.23 -23.78 -5.79
C SER A 232 13.97 -24.56 -6.15
N CYS A 233 13.90 -25.17 -7.34
CA CYS A 233 12.77 -26.01 -7.73
C CYS A 233 12.66 -27.24 -6.83
N VAL A 234 13.79 -27.92 -6.58
CA VAL A 234 13.87 -29.09 -5.67
C VAL A 234 13.50 -28.69 -4.24
N GLY A 235 14.08 -27.60 -3.72
CA GLY A 235 13.81 -27.15 -2.35
C GLY A 235 12.33 -26.80 -2.12
N PHE A 236 11.72 -26.10 -3.06
CA PHE A 236 10.35 -25.59 -2.90
C PHE A 236 9.26 -26.62 -3.21
N LEU A 237 9.40 -27.40 -4.29
CA LEU A 237 8.40 -28.37 -4.72
C LEU A 237 8.69 -29.83 -4.29
N GLY A 238 9.93 -30.14 -3.91
CA GLY A 238 10.32 -31.48 -3.52
C GLY A 238 10.02 -32.54 -4.60
N GLU A 239 9.45 -33.66 -4.23
CA GLU A 239 9.03 -34.72 -5.12
C GLU A 239 7.87 -34.29 -6.05
N GLN A 240 7.10 -33.30 -5.66
CA GLN A 240 5.98 -32.77 -6.46
C GLN A 240 6.45 -31.93 -7.66
N ARG A 241 7.74 -31.69 -7.85
CA ARG A 241 8.29 -30.96 -9.02
C ARG A 241 8.05 -31.66 -10.37
N SER A 242 7.60 -32.93 -10.35
CA SER A 242 7.14 -33.65 -11.55
C SER A 242 5.69 -33.30 -11.95
N ASP A 243 4.91 -32.71 -11.05
CA ASP A 243 3.55 -32.26 -11.36
C ASP A 243 3.60 -30.95 -12.15
N LYS A 244 3.22 -31.04 -13.43
CA LYS A 244 3.22 -29.90 -14.36
C LYS A 244 2.25 -28.78 -13.91
N ASN A 245 1.18 -29.11 -13.21
CA ASN A 245 0.23 -28.11 -12.72
C ASN A 245 0.85 -27.29 -11.60
N LEU A 246 1.54 -27.93 -10.64
CA LEU A 246 2.27 -27.24 -9.59
C LEU A 246 3.45 -26.41 -10.13
N VAL A 247 4.21 -26.97 -11.06
CA VAL A 247 5.29 -26.22 -11.75
C VAL A 247 4.71 -24.99 -12.44
N ARG A 248 3.59 -25.10 -13.11
CA ARG A 248 2.90 -23.98 -13.76
C ARG A 248 2.38 -22.97 -12.75
N GLU A 249 1.71 -23.44 -11.69
CA GLU A 249 1.12 -22.61 -10.63
C GLU A 249 2.19 -21.76 -9.94
N PHE A 250 3.30 -22.38 -9.53
CA PHE A 250 4.37 -21.70 -8.80
C PHE A 250 5.49 -21.14 -9.71
N SER A 251 5.34 -21.22 -11.03
CA SER A 251 6.02 -20.31 -11.94
C SER A 251 5.25 -19.00 -11.98
N ASN A 252 5.64 -18.06 -11.11
CA ASN A 252 4.81 -16.93 -10.66
C ASN A 252 4.36 -15.98 -11.79
N PHE A 253 5.01 -15.96 -12.95
CA PHE A 253 4.52 -15.22 -14.11
C PHE A 253 3.16 -15.74 -14.63
N ASN A 254 2.79 -17.00 -14.36
CA ASN A 254 1.46 -17.54 -14.69
C ASN A 254 0.38 -17.13 -13.69
N ALA A 255 0.79 -16.70 -12.48
CA ALA A 255 -0.12 -16.36 -11.39
C ALA A 255 -0.34 -14.84 -11.26
N VAL A 256 0.26 -14.02 -12.13
CA VAL A 256 0.05 -12.58 -12.16
C VAL A 256 -1.42 -12.27 -12.47
N ARG A 257 -2.02 -11.45 -11.62
CA ARG A 257 -3.44 -11.05 -11.73
C ARG A 257 -3.55 -9.55 -11.90
N ARG A 258 -4.36 -9.13 -12.86
CA ARG A 258 -4.63 -7.73 -13.15
C ARG A 258 -5.18 -7.02 -11.90
N HIS A 259 -4.64 -5.86 -11.56
CA HIS A 259 -4.96 -5.01 -10.40
C HIS A 259 -4.73 -5.63 -9.01
N LEU A 260 -4.60 -6.96 -8.90
CA LEU A 260 -4.44 -7.65 -7.63
C LEU A 260 -2.97 -7.95 -7.30
N THR A 261 -2.15 -8.32 -8.30
CA THR A 261 -0.70 -8.44 -8.10
C THR A 261 -0.12 -7.04 -7.92
N PRO A 262 0.57 -6.77 -6.80
CA PRO A 262 1.00 -5.43 -6.46
C PRO A 262 2.07 -4.86 -7.39
N PRO A 263 2.25 -3.53 -7.43
CA PRO A 263 3.35 -2.88 -8.15
C PRO A 263 4.69 -3.54 -7.86
N CYS A 264 5.53 -3.69 -8.90
CA CYS A 264 6.80 -4.41 -8.78
C CYS A 264 7.96 -3.64 -9.42
N ILE A 265 9.14 -3.72 -8.80
CA ILE A 265 10.42 -3.39 -9.42
C ILE A 265 11.29 -4.64 -9.47
N ILE A 266 11.96 -4.85 -10.61
CA ILE A 266 12.82 -6.01 -10.86
C ILE A 266 14.19 -5.52 -11.28
N MET A 267 15.25 -6.02 -10.66
CA MET A 267 16.63 -5.65 -10.94
C MET A 267 17.46 -6.89 -11.24
N LEU A 268 18.10 -6.93 -12.41
CA LEU A 268 18.77 -8.09 -13.00
C LEU A 268 20.18 -7.75 -13.45
N SER A 269 21.03 -8.79 -13.63
CA SER A 269 22.25 -8.74 -14.43
C SER A 269 22.09 -9.59 -15.69
N SER A 270 22.48 -9.06 -16.86
CA SER A 270 22.33 -9.76 -18.14
C SER A 270 23.18 -11.04 -18.23
N ASP A 271 24.27 -11.09 -17.46
CA ASP A 271 25.25 -12.19 -17.41
C ASP A 271 24.98 -13.18 -16.24
N ASP A 272 23.76 -13.15 -15.66
CA ASP A 272 23.38 -14.11 -14.61
C ASP A 272 23.26 -15.53 -15.18
N GLY A 273 24.27 -16.35 -14.89
CA GLY A 273 24.32 -17.75 -15.29
C GLY A 273 23.68 -18.72 -14.29
N VAL A 274 23.22 -18.24 -13.15
CA VAL A 274 22.59 -19.06 -12.08
C VAL A 274 21.08 -19.05 -12.22
N VAL A 275 20.50 -17.86 -12.42
CA VAL A 275 19.05 -17.66 -12.64
C VAL A 275 18.88 -16.90 -13.97
N PRO A 276 18.65 -17.60 -15.08
CA PRO A 276 18.57 -16.97 -16.40
C PRO A 276 17.50 -15.88 -16.45
N PRO A 277 17.87 -14.61 -16.73
CA PRO A 277 16.93 -13.49 -16.72
C PRO A 277 15.72 -13.66 -17.65
N PRO A 278 15.87 -14.18 -18.90
CA PRO A 278 14.75 -14.27 -19.84
C PRO A 278 13.58 -15.12 -19.35
N THR A 279 13.86 -16.22 -18.66
CA THR A 279 12.84 -17.19 -18.20
C THR A 279 12.38 -16.92 -16.76
N ASN A 280 12.98 -15.97 -16.08
CA ASN A 280 12.65 -15.59 -14.71
C ASN A 280 12.20 -14.12 -14.62
N GLY A 281 13.07 -13.18 -14.26
CA GLY A 281 12.67 -11.79 -14.02
C GLY A 281 12.06 -11.11 -15.23
N VAL A 282 12.57 -11.34 -16.45
CA VAL A 282 11.98 -10.77 -17.69
C VAL A 282 10.62 -11.40 -17.98
N ALA A 283 10.45 -12.72 -17.76
CA ALA A 283 9.16 -13.39 -17.94
C ALA A 283 8.12 -12.83 -16.96
N TYR A 284 8.52 -12.54 -15.71
CA TYR A 284 7.62 -11.92 -14.72
C TYR A 284 7.25 -10.49 -15.11
N TYR A 285 8.22 -9.68 -15.55
CA TYR A 285 7.96 -8.34 -16.08
C TYR A 285 6.95 -8.37 -17.24
N ASN A 286 7.16 -9.26 -18.21
CA ASN A 286 6.24 -9.42 -19.34
C ASN A 286 4.82 -9.77 -18.88
N ALA A 287 4.69 -10.68 -17.91
CA ALA A 287 3.40 -11.03 -17.34
C ALA A 287 2.72 -9.83 -16.64
N MET A 288 3.47 -9.06 -15.86
CA MET A 288 2.98 -7.86 -15.19
C MET A 288 2.45 -6.82 -16.18
N VAL A 289 3.26 -6.45 -17.18
CA VAL A 289 2.86 -5.40 -18.14
C VAL A 289 1.75 -5.85 -19.08
N ASN A 290 1.71 -7.15 -19.45
CA ASN A 290 0.63 -7.71 -20.26
C ASN A 290 -0.73 -7.70 -19.52
N GLN A 291 -0.69 -7.79 -18.19
CA GLN A 291 -1.88 -7.61 -17.34
C GLN A 291 -2.20 -6.13 -17.07
N GLY A 292 -1.36 -5.19 -17.49
CA GLY A 292 -1.51 -3.76 -17.26
C GLY A 292 -1.09 -3.31 -15.85
N ASN A 293 -0.43 -4.17 -15.08
CA ASN A 293 0.06 -3.87 -13.75
C ASN A 293 1.31 -2.99 -13.79
N TYR A 294 1.47 -2.14 -12.78
CA TYR A 294 2.64 -1.26 -12.68
C TYR A 294 3.90 -2.06 -12.36
N CYS A 295 4.86 -2.07 -13.30
CA CYS A 295 6.11 -2.81 -13.15
C CYS A 295 7.27 -2.06 -13.81
N ALA A 296 8.42 -2.00 -13.11
CA ALA A 296 9.68 -1.50 -13.63
C ALA A 296 10.69 -2.64 -13.75
N LEU A 297 11.49 -2.64 -14.81
CA LEU A 297 12.59 -3.59 -15.04
C LEU A 297 13.88 -2.84 -15.31
N TYR A 298 14.91 -3.09 -14.50
CA TYR A 298 16.27 -2.61 -14.67
C TYR A 298 17.21 -3.80 -14.91
N THR A 299 18.01 -3.71 -15.95
CA THR A 299 18.95 -4.79 -16.30
C THR A 299 20.34 -4.21 -16.48
N TYR A 300 21.29 -4.67 -15.68
CA TYR A 300 22.70 -4.26 -15.74
C TYR A 300 23.47 -5.19 -16.67
N PRO A 301 24.42 -4.66 -17.46
CA PRO A 301 25.16 -5.48 -18.44
C PRO A 301 25.94 -6.64 -17.82
N SER A 302 26.39 -6.49 -16.55
CA SER A 302 27.20 -7.49 -15.86
C SER A 302 26.98 -7.41 -14.35
N GLY A 303 27.41 -8.44 -13.63
CA GLY A 303 27.30 -8.55 -12.19
C GLY A 303 27.04 -9.99 -11.72
N GLY A 304 26.62 -10.84 -12.64
CA GLY A 304 26.27 -12.21 -12.34
C GLY A 304 25.12 -12.30 -11.36
N HIS A 305 25.19 -13.26 -10.45
CA HIS A 305 24.15 -13.56 -9.45
C HIS A 305 24.60 -13.21 -8.04
N GLY A 306 23.65 -12.85 -7.15
CA GLY A 306 23.90 -12.78 -5.70
C GLY A 306 24.64 -11.53 -5.23
N TRP A 307 24.55 -10.41 -5.95
CA TRP A 307 25.22 -9.16 -5.54
C TRP A 307 24.54 -8.45 -4.37
N GLY A 308 23.22 -8.54 -4.20
CA GLY A 308 22.48 -7.95 -3.08
C GLY A 308 22.83 -6.48 -2.83
N SER A 309 23.09 -6.14 -1.58
CA SER A 309 23.50 -4.79 -1.15
C SER A 309 25.02 -4.56 -1.21
N ARG A 310 25.80 -5.47 -1.81
CA ARG A 310 27.28 -5.39 -1.78
C ARG A 310 27.79 -4.14 -2.49
N PRO A 311 28.60 -3.29 -1.83
CA PRO A 311 29.25 -2.14 -2.48
C PRO A 311 30.22 -2.53 -3.60
N SER A 312 30.68 -3.78 -3.64
CA SER A 312 31.53 -4.32 -4.71
C SER A 312 30.77 -4.56 -6.02
N PHE A 313 29.43 -4.55 -6.02
CA PHE A 313 28.67 -4.60 -7.26
C PHE A 313 28.92 -3.35 -8.08
N LYS A 314 29.39 -3.53 -9.31
CA LYS A 314 29.83 -2.43 -10.19
C LYS A 314 28.78 -1.32 -10.33
N TYR A 315 27.50 -1.66 -10.31
CA TYR A 315 26.37 -0.74 -10.50
C TYR A 315 25.65 -0.43 -9.21
N HIS A 316 26.27 -0.67 -8.05
CA HIS A 316 25.64 -0.52 -6.73
C HIS A 316 24.98 0.85 -6.52
N GLN A 317 25.71 1.95 -6.77
CA GLN A 317 25.17 3.30 -6.61
C GLN A 317 24.00 3.60 -7.57
N LEU A 318 24.11 3.14 -8.83
CA LEU A 318 23.04 3.30 -9.82
C LEU A 318 21.79 2.52 -9.38
N MET A 319 21.98 1.27 -8.98
CA MET A 319 20.92 0.40 -8.49
C MET A 319 20.18 1.03 -7.29
N GLU A 320 20.90 1.52 -6.28
CA GLU A 320 20.29 2.20 -5.13
C GLU A 320 19.54 3.47 -5.54
N SER A 321 20.07 4.25 -6.49
CA SER A 321 19.42 5.45 -7.02
C SER A 321 18.11 5.12 -7.75
N GLU A 322 18.10 4.09 -8.58
CA GLU A 322 16.91 3.62 -9.31
C GLU A 322 15.85 3.08 -8.35
N LEU A 323 16.26 2.27 -7.35
CA LEU A 323 15.37 1.78 -6.32
C LEU A 323 14.77 2.92 -5.48
N SER A 324 15.60 3.90 -5.09
CA SER A 324 15.13 5.09 -4.35
C SER A 324 14.11 5.87 -5.16
N THR A 325 14.42 6.15 -6.41
CA THR A 325 13.53 6.87 -7.33
C THR A 325 12.19 6.15 -7.52
N TRP A 326 12.23 4.83 -7.66
CA TRP A 326 11.01 4.04 -7.78
C TRP A 326 10.17 4.09 -6.51
N LEU A 327 10.79 3.93 -5.33
CA LEU A 327 10.11 3.98 -4.03
C LEU A 327 9.48 5.37 -3.76
N GLU A 328 10.16 6.45 -4.14
CA GLU A 328 9.67 7.83 -4.00
C GLU A 328 8.45 8.12 -4.89
N ASN A 329 8.43 7.54 -6.09
CA ASN A 329 7.32 7.71 -7.04
C ASN A 329 6.18 6.70 -6.85
N LEU A 330 6.37 5.68 -6.01
CA LEU A 330 5.31 4.72 -5.70
C LEU A 330 4.26 5.37 -4.82
N PRO A 331 2.97 5.38 -5.22
CA PRO A 331 1.92 5.96 -4.40
C PRO A 331 1.92 5.40 -2.98
N SER A 332 1.99 6.28 -2.00
CA SER A 332 1.91 5.95 -0.58
C SER A 332 0.74 6.72 0.02
N PRO A 333 -0.41 6.07 0.25
CA PRO A 333 -1.53 6.70 0.93
C PRO A 333 -1.16 6.99 2.39
N LYS A 334 -1.72 8.03 2.99
CA LYS A 334 -1.57 8.26 4.42
C LYS A 334 -2.19 7.10 5.22
N LYS A 335 -1.70 6.88 6.44
CA LYS A 335 -2.20 5.82 7.32
C LYS A 335 -3.72 5.89 7.55
N ASP A 336 -4.24 7.09 7.68
CA ASP A 336 -5.65 7.42 7.88
C ASP A 336 -6.40 7.75 6.58
N ALA A 337 -5.80 7.45 5.43
CA ALA A 337 -6.41 7.74 4.14
C ALA A 337 -7.79 7.09 3.98
N ILE A 338 -8.71 7.83 3.40
CA ILE A 338 -10.05 7.35 3.04
C ILE A 338 -9.92 6.28 1.96
N ARG A 339 -10.29 5.04 2.27
CA ARG A 339 -10.23 3.92 1.34
C ARG A 339 -11.42 3.95 0.39
N VAL A 340 -11.13 3.97 -0.92
CA VAL A 340 -12.13 4.01 -2.00
C VAL A 340 -12.03 2.75 -2.84
N ALA A 341 -13.07 1.93 -2.88
CA ALA A 341 -13.16 0.77 -3.75
C ALA A 341 -13.94 1.12 -5.03
N CYS A 342 -13.29 0.99 -6.18
CA CYS A 342 -13.93 1.08 -7.49
C CYS A 342 -14.30 -0.35 -7.96
N ILE A 343 -15.57 -0.70 -7.82
CA ILE A 343 -16.14 -2.00 -8.21
C ILE A 343 -16.78 -1.84 -9.59
N GLY A 344 -16.53 -2.80 -10.51
CA GLY A 344 -17.13 -2.73 -11.83
C GLY A 344 -16.67 -3.81 -12.80
N ASN A 345 -17.05 -3.58 -14.05
CA ASN A 345 -16.74 -4.46 -15.19
C ASN A 345 -15.47 -4.00 -15.96
N SER A 346 -15.36 -4.37 -17.23
CA SER A 346 -14.25 -4.00 -18.13
C SER A 346 -13.94 -2.50 -18.19
N ILE A 347 -14.94 -1.63 -18.01
CA ILE A 347 -14.74 -0.18 -18.01
C ILE A 347 -14.00 0.27 -16.74
N THR A 348 -14.30 -0.34 -15.58
CA THR A 348 -13.56 -0.09 -14.34
C THR A 348 -12.18 -0.77 -14.38
N ASP A 349 -12.11 -1.98 -14.89
CA ASP A 349 -10.86 -2.70 -15.17
C ASP A 349 -9.91 -1.92 -16.08
N GLY A 350 -10.43 -1.08 -16.96
CA GLY A 350 -9.64 -0.34 -17.95
C GLY A 350 -9.26 -1.19 -19.15
N SER A 351 -10.13 -2.11 -19.58
CA SER A 351 -9.89 -2.97 -20.74
C SER A 351 -9.58 -2.15 -21.99
N GLY A 352 -8.51 -2.52 -22.70
CA GLY A 352 -8.00 -1.80 -23.87
C GLY A 352 -7.21 -0.52 -23.56
N ILE A 353 -7.06 -0.14 -22.29
CA ILE A 353 -6.15 0.92 -21.86
C ILE A 353 -4.80 0.29 -21.51
N TYR A 354 -3.75 0.75 -22.18
CA TYR A 354 -2.39 0.32 -21.84
C TYR A 354 -2.01 0.82 -20.44
N ALA A 355 -1.36 -0.02 -19.64
CA ALA A 355 -0.99 0.28 -18.26
C ALA A 355 -2.18 0.84 -17.43
N ALA A 356 -3.27 0.09 -17.34
CA ALA A 356 -4.50 0.52 -16.68
C ALA A 356 -4.32 0.90 -15.20
N ASP A 357 -3.31 0.34 -14.50
CA ASP A 357 -2.96 0.71 -13.13
C ASP A 357 -2.44 2.17 -12.98
N THR A 358 -2.11 2.83 -14.09
CA THR A 358 -1.69 4.23 -14.11
C THR A 358 -2.62 5.12 -14.94
N HIS A 359 -3.32 4.56 -15.93
CA HIS A 359 -4.12 5.29 -16.91
C HIS A 359 -5.63 5.02 -16.82
N GLY A 360 -6.06 3.95 -16.16
CA GLY A 360 -7.48 3.68 -15.90
C GLY A 360 -8.12 4.75 -15.00
N TYR A 361 -9.44 4.91 -15.06
CA TYR A 361 -10.13 5.94 -14.28
C TYR A 361 -9.90 5.82 -12.76
N PRO A 362 -9.76 4.64 -12.13
CA PRO A 362 -9.48 4.54 -10.69
C PRO A 362 -8.09 5.12 -10.33
N ALA A 363 -7.07 4.85 -11.16
CA ALA A 363 -5.73 5.39 -10.97
C ALA A 363 -5.70 6.93 -11.13
N ARG A 364 -6.39 7.46 -12.15
CA ARG A 364 -6.53 8.91 -12.34
C ARG A 364 -7.32 9.57 -11.23
N LEU A 365 -8.32 8.88 -10.68
CA LEU A 365 -9.06 9.34 -9.50
C LEU A 365 -8.14 9.40 -8.27
N GLN A 366 -7.27 8.40 -8.07
CA GLN A 366 -6.23 8.42 -7.03
C GLN A 366 -5.32 9.64 -7.17
N GLN A 367 -4.81 9.91 -8.38
CA GLN A 367 -3.95 11.07 -8.65
C GLN A 367 -4.63 12.40 -8.27
N LYS A 368 -5.92 12.54 -8.59
CA LYS A 368 -6.70 13.74 -8.28
C LYS A 368 -7.02 13.90 -6.79
N LEU A 369 -7.34 12.81 -6.11
CA LEU A 369 -7.69 12.82 -4.70
C LEU A 369 -6.45 12.94 -3.78
N GLY A 370 -5.27 12.53 -4.26
CA GLY A 370 -4.01 12.63 -3.54
C GLY A 370 -3.88 11.62 -2.38
N ALA A 371 -2.85 11.80 -1.55
CA ALA A 371 -2.45 10.86 -0.51
C ALA A 371 -3.46 10.72 0.66
N ASN A 372 -4.43 11.64 0.78
CA ASN A 372 -5.51 11.51 1.77
C ASN A 372 -6.55 10.43 1.40
N TYR A 373 -6.41 9.83 0.23
CA TYR A 373 -7.26 8.76 -0.27
C TYR A 373 -6.42 7.57 -0.73
N ASN A 374 -6.97 6.37 -0.58
CA ASN A 374 -6.42 5.12 -1.08
C ASN A 374 -7.44 4.49 -2.02
N VAL A 375 -7.32 4.78 -3.31
CA VAL A 375 -8.24 4.28 -4.34
C VAL A 375 -7.72 2.97 -4.90
N LYS A 376 -8.55 1.93 -4.89
CA LYS A 376 -8.22 0.62 -5.46
C LYS A 376 -9.19 0.23 -6.56
N ASN A 377 -8.63 -0.34 -7.63
CA ASN A 377 -9.36 -0.89 -8.75
C ASN A 377 -9.73 -2.36 -8.49
N PHE A 378 -11.02 -2.66 -8.42
CA PHE A 378 -11.58 -4.00 -8.32
C PHE A 378 -12.44 -4.34 -9.54
N GLY A 379 -12.20 -3.70 -10.67
CA GLY A 379 -12.85 -4.00 -11.94
C GLY A 379 -12.43 -5.35 -12.49
N VAL A 380 -13.35 -6.05 -13.14
CA VAL A 380 -13.08 -7.32 -13.85
C VAL A 380 -13.83 -7.32 -15.18
N GLY A 381 -13.12 -7.60 -16.26
CA GLY A 381 -13.67 -7.60 -17.62
C GLY A 381 -14.89 -8.52 -17.76
N ALA A 382 -15.87 -8.13 -18.56
CA ALA A 382 -17.09 -8.86 -18.91
C ALA A 382 -18.10 -9.15 -17.78
N ARG A 383 -17.86 -8.70 -16.53
CA ARG A 383 -18.68 -9.08 -15.37
C ARG A 383 -20.03 -8.39 -15.34
N THR A 384 -21.03 -9.13 -14.84
CA THR A 384 -22.42 -8.72 -14.62
C THR A 384 -22.69 -8.49 -13.14
N LEU A 385 -23.65 -7.64 -12.82
CA LEU A 385 -24.26 -7.56 -11.50
C LEU A 385 -25.14 -8.78 -11.26
N LEU A 386 -25.91 -9.19 -12.29
CA LEU A 386 -26.80 -10.35 -12.27
C LEU A 386 -26.03 -11.63 -11.90
N ASN A 387 -26.52 -12.33 -10.88
CA ASN A 387 -25.94 -13.60 -10.44
C ASN A 387 -26.21 -14.75 -11.44
N LYS A 388 -27.21 -14.60 -12.28
CA LYS A 388 -27.51 -15.52 -13.41
C LYS A 388 -26.96 -15.01 -14.75
N GLY A 389 -26.21 -13.94 -14.76
CA GLY A 389 -25.51 -13.50 -15.95
C GLY A 389 -24.36 -14.42 -16.34
N ASP A 390 -23.81 -14.20 -17.53
CA ASP A 390 -22.72 -15.04 -18.09
C ASP A 390 -21.46 -15.05 -17.18
N HIS A 391 -21.18 -13.96 -16.47
CA HIS A 391 -20.00 -13.81 -15.60
C HIS A 391 -20.33 -12.99 -14.35
N PRO A 392 -20.93 -13.58 -13.30
CA PRO A 392 -21.32 -12.85 -12.09
C PRO A 392 -20.11 -12.26 -11.33
N TYR A 393 -20.15 -10.95 -11.07
CA TYR A 393 -19.06 -10.25 -10.37
C TYR A 393 -18.84 -10.76 -8.95
N MET A 394 -19.90 -11.11 -8.22
CA MET A 394 -19.78 -11.56 -6.83
C MET A 394 -19.09 -12.93 -6.68
N ASN A 395 -18.84 -13.65 -7.78
CA ASN A 395 -18.03 -14.88 -7.78
C ASN A 395 -16.53 -14.62 -7.91
N GLU A 396 -16.11 -13.38 -8.20
CA GLU A 396 -14.73 -13.04 -8.49
C GLU A 396 -13.88 -12.88 -7.21
N LEU A 397 -12.58 -13.15 -7.35
CA LEU A 397 -11.59 -12.82 -6.30
C LEU A 397 -11.58 -11.32 -5.99
N ALA A 398 -11.74 -10.47 -7.01
CA ALA A 398 -11.80 -9.02 -6.87
C ALA A 398 -12.93 -8.55 -5.94
N TRP A 399 -14.07 -9.26 -5.93
CA TRP A 399 -15.16 -9.00 -4.98
C TRP A 399 -14.73 -9.31 -3.54
N ARG A 400 -14.11 -10.46 -3.30
CA ARG A 400 -13.59 -10.85 -1.98
C ARG A 400 -12.53 -9.87 -1.49
N ASP A 401 -11.63 -9.44 -2.38
CA ASP A 401 -10.58 -8.47 -2.09
C ASP A 401 -11.16 -7.07 -1.80
N ALA A 402 -12.22 -6.67 -2.50
CA ALA A 402 -12.91 -5.41 -2.23
C ALA A 402 -13.55 -5.39 -0.83
N LEU A 403 -14.14 -6.51 -0.39
CA LEU A 403 -14.66 -6.65 0.97
C LEU A 403 -13.54 -6.64 2.01
N ALA A 404 -12.44 -7.38 1.77
CA ALA A 404 -11.28 -7.43 2.66
C ALA A 404 -10.55 -6.08 2.77
N PHE A 405 -10.59 -5.25 1.73
CA PHE A 405 -10.06 -3.88 1.75
C PHE A 405 -10.80 -2.98 2.76
N ASN A 406 -12.01 -3.37 3.17
CA ASN A 406 -12.84 -2.67 4.15
C ASN A 406 -12.96 -1.17 3.83
N PRO A 407 -13.48 -0.79 2.63
CA PRO A 407 -13.47 0.58 2.13
C PRO A 407 -14.35 1.51 2.95
N ASN A 408 -14.00 2.81 2.97
CA ASN A 408 -14.86 3.88 3.51
C ASN A 408 -15.85 4.40 2.46
N ILE A 409 -15.45 4.31 1.17
CA ILE A 409 -16.29 4.70 0.04
C ILE A 409 -16.28 3.56 -0.97
N VAL A 410 -17.44 3.22 -1.51
CA VAL A 410 -17.58 2.25 -2.60
C VAL A 410 -18.28 2.89 -3.78
N ILE A 411 -17.69 2.77 -4.96
CA ILE A 411 -18.22 3.24 -6.23
C ILE A 411 -18.52 2.02 -7.09
N ILE A 412 -19.80 1.73 -7.35
CA ILE A 412 -20.23 0.55 -8.09
C ILE A 412 -20.66 0.95 -9.50
N LYS A 413 -19.91 0.46 -10.51
CA LYS A 413 -20.17 0.69 -11.94
C LYS A 413 -20.36 -0.65 -12.65
N LEU A 414 -21.53 -1.27 -12.48
CA LEU A 414 -22.00 -2.47 -13.15
C LEU A 414 -23.26 -2.16 -13.98
N GLY A 415 -23.79 -3.11 -14.72
CA GLY A 415 -24.99 -2.97 -15.53
C GLY A 415 -24.74 -2.95 -17.03
N THR A 416 -23.53 -2.64 -17.52
CA THR A 416 -23.23 -2.62 -18.96
C THR A 416 -23.33 -4.03 -19.58
N ASN A 417 -22.73 -5.06 -18.97
CA ASN A 417 -22.79 -6.43 -19.47
C ASN A 417 -24.15 -7.10 -19.17
N ASP A 418 -24.82 -6.63 -18.14
CA ASP A 418 -26.17 -7.05 -17.79
C ASP A 418 -27.15 -6.75 -18.92
N SER A 419 -26.94 -5.65 -19.67
CA SER A 419 -27.79 -5.23 -20.81
C SER A 419 -27.65 -6.12 -22.05
N LYS A 420 -26.71 -7.09 -22.09
CA LYS A 420 -26.65 -8.09 -23.16
C LYS A 420 -27.94 -8.89 -23.20
N THR A 421 -28.39 -9.24 -24.41
CA THR A 421 -29.67 -9.96 -24.61
C THR A 421 -29.77 -11.20 -23.72
N ASP A 422 -28.72 -12.02 -23.69
CA ASP A 422 -28.74 -13.30 -22.93
C ASP A 422 -28.70 -13.09 -21.41
N ASN A 423 -28.18 -12.01 -20.92
CA ASN A 423 -28.16 -11.66 -19.51
C ASN A 423 -29.45 -10.97 -19.07
N TRP A 424 -29.99 -10.06 -19.90
CA TRP A 424 -31.13 -9.23 -19.55
C TRP A 424 -32.46 -10.02 -19.50
N VAL A 425 -32.49 -11.27 -19.97
CA VAL A 425 -33.62 -12.18 -19.73
C VAL A 425 -33.87 -12.40 -18.24
N HIS A 426 -32.86 -12.20 -17.39
CA HIS A 426 -32.91 -12.29 -15.92
C HIS A 426 -33.17 -10.95 -15.23
N LYS A 427 -33.58 -9.89 -15.95
CA LYS A 427 -33.76 -8.52 -15.46
C LYS A 427 -34.60 -8.39 -14.18
N ASP A 428 -35.53 -9.26 -13.97
CA ASP A 428 -36.42 -9.24 -12.79
C ASP A 428 -35.62 -9.47 -11.49
N GLU A 429 -34.47 -10.15 -11.54
CA GLU A 429 -33.58 -10.42 -10.42
C GLU A 429 -32.57 -9.28 -10.17
N PHE A 430 -32.36 -8.39 -11.15
CA PHE A 430 -31.31 -7.36 -11.10
C PHE A 430 -31.35 -6.51 -9.81
N ARG A 431 -32.55 -6.14 -9.36
CA ARG A 431 -32.71 -5.33 -8.15
C ARG A 431 -32.45 -6.12 -6.87
N GLN A 432 -32.72 -7.41 -6.87
CA GLN A 432 -32.45 -8.32 -5.74
C GLN A 432 -30.95 -8.57 -5.63
N ASP A 433 -30.27 -8.85 -6.73
CA ASP A 433 -28.83 -9.08 -6.77
C ASP A 433 -28.05 -7.82 -6.37
N TYR A 434 -28.51 -6.64 -6.81
CA TYR A 434 -27.95 -5.37 -6.36
C TYR A 434 -28.12 -5.17 -4.85
N GLN A 435 -29.29 -5.53 -4.30
CA GLN A 435 -29.55 -5.46 -2.87
C GLN A 435 -28.59 -6.36 -2.09
N GLN A 436 -28.36 -7.59 -2.57
CA GLN A 436 -27.40 -8.52 -1.95
C GLN A 436 -25.99 -7.93 -1.88
N MET A 437 -25.51 -7.31 -2.96
CA MET A 437 -24.21 -6.62 -2.99
C MET A 437 -24.16 -5.47 -1.99
N ILE A 438 -25.20 -4.63 -1.93
CA ILE A 438 -25.31 -3.50 -0.99
C ILE A 438 -25.31 -4.00 0.45
N ASP A 439 -26.04 -5.06 0.75
CA ASP A 439 -26.16 -5.59 2.11
C ASP A 439 -24.81 -6.16 2.60
N ALA A 440 -24.08 -6.87 1.73
CA ALA A 440 -22.72 -7.36 2.02
C ALA A 440 -21.76 -6.20 2.33
N LEU A 441 -21.81 -5.10 1.56
CA LEU A 441 -20.99 -3.91 1.80
C LEU A 441 -21.37 -3.21 3.10
N ARG A 442 -22.66 -3.10 3.41
CA ARG A 442 -23.15 -2.50 4.67
C ARG A 442 -22.77 -3.30 5.91
N ALA A 443 -22.54 -4.61 5.76
CA ALA A 443 -22.09 -5.47 6.85
C ALA A 443 -20.62 -5.22 7.25
N LEU A 444 -19.83 -4.54 6.42
CA LEU A 444 -18.42 -4.27 6.70
C LEU A 444 -18.23 -3.39 7.96
N PRO A 445 -17.15 -3.58 8.73
CA PRO A 445 -16.84 -2.75 9.90
C PRO A 445 -16.75 -1.25 9.58
N SER A 446 -16.25 -0.89 8.39
CA SER A 446 -16.11 0.49 7.93
C SER A 446 -17.45 1.21 7.68
N LYS A 447 -18.57 0.47 7.53
CA LYS A 447 -19.87 1.04 7.18
C LYS A 447 -19.77 2.02 5.99
N PRO A 448 -19.33 1.58 4.81
CA PRO A 448 -18.97 2.46 3.72
C PRO A 448 -20.13 3.32 3.21
N THR A 449 -19.78 4.52 2.75
CA THR A 449 -20.67 5.28 1.87
C THR A 449 -20.66 4.63 0.49
N ILE A 450 -21.83 4.23 -0.01
CA ILE A 450 -21.97 3.52 -1.28
C ILE A 450 -22.58 4.47 -2.31
N TYR A 451 -21.92 4.58 -3.47
CA TYR A 451 -22.38 5.29 -4.64
C TYR A 451 -22.62 4.31 -5.79
N LEU A 452 -23.79 4.41 -6.44
CA LEU A 452 -24.09 3.66 -7.65
C LEU A 452 -23.81 4.53 -8.86
N CYS A 453 -23.20 3.97 -9.91
CA CYS A 453 -22.99 4.71 -11.17
C CYS A 453 -23.98 4.20 -12.21
N THR A 454 -24.50 5.12 -13.03
CA THR A 454 -25.11 4.71 -14.30
C THR A 454 -24.00 4.20 -15.24
N PRO A 455 -24.26 3.18 -16.10
CA PRO A 455 -23.35 2.85 -17.18
C PRO A 455 -23.11 4.08 -18.08
N ILE A 456 -21.93 4.21 -18.66
CA ILE A 456 -21.72 5.21 -19.75
C ILE A 456 -22.53 4.80 -20.98
N PRO A 457 -22.81 5.74 -21.92
CA PRO A 457 -23.54 5.41 -23.15
C PRO A 457 -22.82 4.35 -23.99
N ALA A 458 -23.59 3.47 -24.63
CA ALA A 458 -23.09 2.61 -25.70
C ALA A 458 -23.20 3.35 -27.05
N PHE A 459 -22.07 3.81 -27.57
CA PHE A 459 -22.02 4.59 -28.82
C PHE A 459 -22.14 3.72 -30.07
N LYS A 460 -22.05 2.39 -29.91
CA LYS A 460 -22.32 1.38 -30.94
C LYS A 460 -22.94 0.16 -30.28
N THR A 461 -23.75 -0.56 -31.04
CA THR A 461 -24.18 -1.91 -30.64
C THR A 461 -23.00 -2.87 -30.79
N GLN A 462 -22.55 -3.46 -29.69
CA GLN A 462 -21.48 -4.44 -29.67
C GLN A 462 -21.79 -5.53 -28.62
N TRP A 463 -21.53 -6.79 -28.93
CA TRP A 463 -21.83 -7.92 -28.04
C TRP A 463 -23.28 -7.91 -27.52
N THR A 464 -24.24 -7.52 -28.33
CA THR A 464 -25.66 -7.27 -28.01
C THR A 464 -25.92 -6.16 -26.96
N ILE A 465 -24.91 -5.44 -26.52
CA ILE A 465 -25.05 -4.25 -25.68
C ILE A 465 -25.58 -3.12 -26.54
N THR A 466 -26.69 -2.49 -26.13
CA THR A 466 -27.30 -1.34 -26.81
C THR A 466 -27.58 -0.22 -25.83
N ASP A 467 -27.41 1.02 -26.28
CA ASP A 467 -27.73 2.18 -25.46
C ASP A 467 -29.21 2.27 -25.10
N SER A 468 -30.08 1.75 -25.97
CA SER A 468 -31.53 1.69 -25.71
C SER A 468 -31.88 0.87 -24.47
N VAL A 469 -31.30 -0.32 -24.31
CA VAL A 469 -31.53 -1.17 -23.11
C VAL A 469 -30.92 -0.52 -21.88
N ILE A 470 -29.71 0.05 -22.01
CA ILE A 470 -29.05 0.76 -20.90
C ILE A 470 -29.94 1.91 -20.41
N THR A 471 -30.39 2.80 -21.32
CA THR A 471 -31.16 3.99 -20.98
C THR A 471 -32.55 3.68 -20.47
N ASN A 472 -33.27 2.76 -21.14
CA ASN A 472 -34.69 2.56 -20.87
C ASN A 472 -34.98 1.50 -19.79
N GLU A 473 -34.01 0.62 -19.49
CA GLU A 473 -34.26 -0.48 -18.56
C GLU A 473 -33.23 -0.54 -17.42
N VAL A 474 -31.90 -0.56 -17.72
CA VAL A 474 -30.85 -0.73 -16.70
C VAL A 474 -30.76 0.50 -15.78
N ILE A 475 -30.69 1.72 -16.34
CA ILE A 475 -30.59 2.95 -15.54
C ILE A 475 -31.82 3.14 -14.65
N PRO A 476 -33.06 3.00 -15.11
CA PRO A 476 -34.23 3.02 -14.23
C PRO A 476 -34.21 1.96 -13.12
N ALA A 477 -33.67 0.76 -13.38
CA ALA A 477 -33.51 -0.27 -12.36
C ALA A 477 -32.49 0.16 -11.27
N ILE A 478 -31.33 0.72 -11.66
CA ILE A 478 -30.32 1.29 -10.74
C ILE A 478 -30.92 2.41 -9.89
N GLN A 479 -31.67 3.35 -10.52
CA GLN A 479 -32.32 4.45 -9.82
C GLN A 479 -33.33 3.97 -8.78
N LYS A 480 -34.12 2.92 -9.10
CA LYS A 480 -35.06 2.30 -8.14
C LYS A 480 -34.32 1.67 -6.95
N VAL A 481 -33.20 1.00 -7.18
CA VAL A 481 -32.34 0.45 -6.10
C VAL A 481 -31.78 1.56 -5.25
N ALA A 482 -31.23 2.61 -5.86
CA ALA A 482 -30.68 3.77 -5.16
C ALA A 482 -31.73 4.45 -4.27
N LYS A 483 -32.92 4.71 -4.82
CA LYS A 483 -34.06 5.30 -4.07
C LYS A 483 -34.47 4.45 -2.89
N LYS A 484 -34.65 3.13 -3.07
CA LYS A 484 -35.01 2.19 -2.01
C LYS A 484 -34.00 2.21 -0.87
N ASN A 485 -32.71 2.29 -1.21
CA ASN A 485 -31.60 2.20 -0.27
C ASN A 485 -31.11 3.56 0.24
N LYS A 486 -31.71 4.67 -0.20
CA LYS A 486 -31.30 6.06 0.09
C LYS A 486 -29.83 6.30 -0.31
N LEU A 487 -29.42 5.74 -1.43
CA LEU A 487 -28.08 5.91 -2.01
C LEU A 487 -28.10 6.99 -3.09
N GLN A 488 -26.95 7.60 -3.32
CA GLN A 488 -26.75 8.56 -4.39
C GLN A 488 -26.27 7.85 -5.65
N VAL A 489 -26.62 8.44 -6.80
CA VAL A 489 -26.22 7.95 -8.12
C VAL A 489 -25.28 8.96 -8.76
N ILE A 490 -24.12 8.48 -9.22
CA ILE A 490 -23.20 9.22 -10.08
C ILE A 490 -23.68 9.01 -11.52
N ASP A 491 -24.19 10.04 -12.13
CA ASP A 491 -24.71 9.96 -13.50
C ASP A 491 -23.58 10.04 -14.53
N LEU A 492 -22.95 8.89 -14.78
CA LEU A 492 -21.95 8.78 -15.84
C LEU A 492 -22.60 8.79 -17.24
N HIS A 493 -23.84 8.34 -17.36
CA HIS A 493 -24.50 8.25 -18.68
C HIS A 493 -24.70 9.63 -19.33
N THR A 494 -25.29 10.54 -18.59
CA THR A 494 -25.58 11.89 -19.12
C THR A 494 -24.32 12.77 -19.17
N LEU A 495 -23.41 12.61 -18.20
CA LEU A 495 -22.24 13.49 -18.07
C LEU A 495 -21.07 13.07 -18.97
N PHE A 496 -20.99 11.78 -19.38
CA PHE A 496 -19.92 11.33 -20.27
C PHE A 496 -20.17 11.78 -21.72
N LYS A 497 -19.18 12.44 -22.30
CA LYS A 497 -19.22 12.90 -23.70
C LYS A 497 -18.17 12.17 -24.53
N ASN A 498 -18.53 11.86 -25.76
CA ASN A 498 -17.61 11.32 -26.76
C ASN A 498 -17.37 12.35 -27.87
N ASP A 499 -16.82 13.49 -27.47
CA ASP A 499 -16.58 14.63 -28.35
C ASP A 499 -15.63 14.24 -29.48
N ASP A 500 -16.01 14.53 -30.71
CA ASP A 500 -15.25 14.18 -31.92
C ASP A 500 -14.84 12.69 -32.00
N LYS A 501 -15.55 11.80 -31.30
CA LYS A 501 -15.26 10.37 -31.22
C LYS A 501 -13.86 10.06 -30.64
N LYS A 502 -13.37 10.91 -29.71
CA LYS A 502 -12.00 10.81 -29.15
C LYS A 502 -11.93 10.14 -27.79
N GLN A 503 -13.05 9.89 -27.10
CA GLN A 503 -13.07 9.37 -25.72
C GLN A 503 -13.36 7.86 -25.65
N ILE A 504 -13.84 7.27 -26.74
CA ILE A 504 -14.25 5.87 -26.80
C ILE A 504 -13.39 5.11 -27.82
N GLN A 505 -13.09 3.84 -27.49
CA GLN A 505 -12.41 2.89 -28.38
C GLN A 505 -13.29 2.56 -29.60
N SER A 506 -12.71 1.90 -30.59
CA SER A 506 -13.39 1.56 -31.84
C SER A 506 -14.63 0.68 -31.68
N ASP A 507 -14.74 -0.07 -30.55
CA ASP A 507 -15.89 -0.92 -30.22
C ASP A 507 -17.14 -0.12 -29.82
N GLY A 508 -17.00 1.15 -29.47
CA GLY A 508 -18.10 2.02 -29.05
C GLY A 508 -18.61 1.80 -27.63
N ILE A 509 -17.94 0.95 -26.83
CA ILE A 509 -18.31 0.60 -25.45
C ILE A 509 -17.25 1.05 -24.44
N HIS A 510 -15.98 0.78 -24.72
CA HIS A 510 -14.91 1.03 -23.78
C HIS A 510 -14.31 2.42 -23.92
N PRO A 511 -14.13 3.17 -22.83
CA PRO A 511 -13.35 4.39 -22.84
C PRO A 511 -11.90 4.10 -23.24
N ASN A 512 -11.30 5.01 -23.98
CA ASN A 512 -9.86 5.07 -24.14
C ASN A 512 -9.23 5.90 -23.01
N ASP A 513 -7.96 6.25 -23.12
CA ASP A 513 -7.22 7.03 -22.12
C ASP A 513 -7.88 8.40 -21.82
N ALA A 514 -8.36 9.10 -22.84
CA ALA A 514 -9.09 10.37 -22.68
C ALA A 514 -10.44 10.16 -21.98
N GLY A 515 -11.17 9.11 -22.35
CA GLY A 515 -12.44 8.76 -21.71
C GLY A 515 -12.27 8.33 -20.23
N ALA A 516 -11.20 7.60 -19.91
CA ALA A 516 -10.87 7.28 -18.52
C ALA A 516 -10.58 8.55 -17.70
N THR A 517 -9.91 9.53 -18.28
CA THR A 517 -9.68 10.84 -17.65
C THR A 517 -11.00 11.55 -17.39
N GLN A 518 -11.92 11.57 -18.37
CA GLN A 518 -13.23 12.19 -18.21
C GLN A 518 -14.05 11.52 -17.11
N MET A 519 -14.09 10.20 -17.05
CA MET A 519 -14.77 9.48 -15.97
C MET A 519 -14.20 9.83 -14.60
N ALA A 520 -12.87 9.89 -14.48
CA ALA A 520 -12.21 10.28 -13.23
C ALA A 520 -12.59 11.71 -12.82
N ASN A 521 -12.71 12.64 -13.78
CA ASN A 521 -13.15 14.02 -13.51
C ASN A 521 -14.58 14.05 -12.98
N ILE A 522 -15.53 13.39 -13.64
CA ILE A 522 -16.93 13.34 -13.22
C ILE A 522 -17.06 12.78 -11.80
N ILE A 523 -16.37 11.68 -11.50
CA ILE A 523 -16.40 11.05 -10.18
C ILE A 523 -15.73 11.95 -9.13
N PHE A 524 -14.60 12.56 -9.46
CA PHE A 524 -13.89 13.47 -8.57
C PHE A 524 -14.75 14.69 -8.21
N ASP A 525 -15.35 15.34 -9.20
CA ASP A 525 -16.20 16.52 -9.01
C ASP A 525 -17.42 16.18 -8.14
N PHE A 526 -18.02 15.00 -8.37
CA PHE A 526 -19.11 14.50 -7.54
C PHE A 526 -18.69 14.29 -6.07
N LEU A 527 -17.54 13.69 -5.84
CA LEU A 527 -17.03 13.44 -4.48
C LEU A 527 -16.62 14.73 -3.76
N LYS A 528 -16.14 15.75 -4.49
CA LYS A 528 -15.74 17.05 -3.92
C LYS A 528 -16.91 17.98 -3.61
N ALA A 529 -18.06 17.80 -4.28
CA ALA A 529 -19.27 18.55 -4.01
C ALA A 529 -19.99 18.13 -2.72
N LYS A 530 -19.47 17.14 -1.99
CA LYS A 530 -19.97 16.59 -0.73
C LYS A 530 -19.06 16.96 0.44
#